data_1203971a8c66b5fff5cd04e9be27f279
#
_entry.id   1203971a8c66b5fff5cd04e9be27f279
#
_cell.length_a   1.000
_cell.length_b   1.000
_cell.length_c   1.000
_cell.angle_alpha   90.00
_cell.angle_beta   90.00
_cell.angle_gamma   90.00
#
_symmetry.space_group_name_H-M   'P 1'
#
loop_
_entity.id
_entity.type
_entity.pdbx_description
1 polymer ?
#
loop_
_entity_poly.entity_id
_entity_poly.type
_entity_poly.pdbx_seq_one_letter_code
_entity_poly.pdbx_strand_id
1 'polypeptide(L)'
;MNANEISPKANARLKQIMAASRTFKIIFLIAAIVFGAIGILSVVTMMWMGNLNPIVMHNCTLNLSYFGYAVTSWFAYQLFSAYASGNLFAPTVVCRIRWLGIGTVLVGIVNGGIHMLMLVKEIYQAGASVPMGLAISVPLIEVCIQIFFNVVPGLAIIFIAKVMDEGRKIQEEQELTI
;
A
#
# COMPACT_ATOMS: atom_id res chain seq x y z
N MET A 1 -1.01 22.10 -30.37
CA MET A 1 0.43 22.03 -30.11
C MET A 1 1.01 20.89 -30.94
N ASN A 2 1.83 21.20 -31.94
CA ASN A 2 2.34 20.19 -32.86
C ASN A 2 3.30 19.25 -32.11
N ALA A 3 3.07 17.95 -32.23
CA ALA A 3 3.87 16.89 -31.58
C ALA A 3 5.37 16.90 -31.95
N ASN A 4 5.79 17.76 -32.86
CA ASN A 4 7.17 17.86 -33.36
C ASN A 4 8.07 18.84 -32.61
N GLU A 5 7.59 19.55 -31.58
CA GLU A 5 8.39 20.54 -30.83
C GLU A 5 8.90 20.06 -29.46
N ILE A 6 8.66 18.79 -29.12
CA ILE A 6 9.21 18.26 -27.85
C ILE A 6 10.73 18.18 -28.01
N SER A 7 11.45 18.95 -27.17
CA SER A 7 12.92 18.98 -27.24
C SER A 7 13.51 17.57 -27.11
N PRO A 8 14.60 17.24 -27.82
CA PRO A 8 15.20 15.89 -27.77
C PRO A 8 15.58 15.45 -26.35
N LYS A 9 15.87 16.41 -25.45
CA LYS A 9 16.13 16.15 -24.02
C LYS A 9 14.85 15.71 -23.27
N ALA A 10 13.67 16.28 -23.58
CA ALA A 10 12.42 15.89 -22.96
C ALA A 10 12.00 14.47 -23.40
N ASN A 11 12.19 14.14 -24.67
CA ASN A 11 11.94 12.79 -25.19
C ASN A 11 12.86 11.73 -24.56
N ALA A 12 14.13 12.06 -24.30
CA ALA A 12 15.05 11.16 -23.63
C ALA A 12 14.62 10.89 -22.17
N ARG A 13 14.21 11.93 -21.44
CA ARG A 13 13.67 11.78 -20.07
C ARG A 13 12.39 10.96 -20.03
N LEU A 14 11.47 11.18 -20.95
CA LEU A 14 10.23 10.40 -21.03
C LEU A 14 10.54 8.91 -21.26
N LYS A 15 11.45 8.57 -22.16
CA LYS A 15 11.89 7.19 -22.38
C LYS A 15 12.49 6.55 -21.13
N GLN A 16 13.28 7.29 -20.35
CA GLN A 16 13.84 6.80 -19.09
C GLN A 16 12.73 6.51 -18.06
N ILE A 17 11.76 7.41 -17.91
CA ILE A 17 10.62 7.21 -17.00
C ILE A 17 9.81 5.98 -17.42
N MET A 18 9.53 5.82 -18.71
CA MET A 18 8.81 4.65 -19.21
C MET A 18 9.58 3.34 -19.00
N ALA A 19 10.91 3.36 -19.18
CA ALA A 19 11.76 2.18 -18.93
C ALA A 19 11.76 1.82 -17.44
N ALA A 20 11.97 2.78 -16.55
CA ALA A 20 11.91 2.57 -15.11
C ALA A 20 10.52 2.04 -14.69
N SER A 21 9.44 2.61 -15.23
CA SER A 21 8.07 2.18 -14.92
C SER A 21 7.80 0.72 -15.33
N ARG A 22 8.40 0.25 -16.44
CA ARG A 22 8.31 -1.16 -16.83
C ARG A 22 8.98 -2.09 -15.82
N THR A 23 10.12 -1.70 -15.29
CA THR A 23 10.82 -2.48 -14.25
C THR A 23 10.02 -2.51 -12.96
N PHE A 24 9.55 -1.35 -12.47
CA PHE A 24 8.71 -1.28 -11.26
C PHE A 24 7.39 -2.05 -11.41
N LYS A 25 6.76 -1.99 -12.58
CA LYS A 25 5.57 -2.80 -12.88
C LYS A 25 5.81 -4.29 -12.62
N ILE A 26 6.94 -4.84 -13.08
CA ILE A 26 7.27 -6.25 -12.89
C ILE A 26 7.53 -6.55 -11.40
N ILE A 27 8.28 -5.70 -10.73
CA ILE A 27 8.58 -5.84 -9.29
C ILE A 27 7.28 -5.89 -8.47
N PHE A 28 6.35 -4.95 -8.70
CA PHE A 28 5.09 -4.91 -7.95
C PHE A 28 4.14 -6.05 -8.31
N LEU A 29 4.18 -6.56 -9.55
CA LEU A 29 3.44 -7.76 -9.91
C LEU A 29 3.95 -8.98 -9.14
N ILE A 30 5.27 -9.18 -9.10
CA ILE A 30 5.89 -10.26 -8.33
C ILE A 30 5.56 -10.12 -6.85
N ALA A 31 5.68 -8.92 -6.29
CA ALA A 31 5.33 -8.64 -4.89
C ALA A 31 3.87 -8.98 -4.58
N ALA A 32 2.93 -8.60 -5.45
CA ALA A 32 1.52 -8.91 -5.28
C ALA A 32 1.25 -10.42 -5.27
N ILE A 33 1.91 -11.18 -6.17
CA ILE A 33 1.79 -12.64 -6.23
C ILE A 33 2.38 -13.28 -4.98
N VAL A 34 3.58 -12.88 -4.57
CA VAL A 34 4.27 -13.44 -3.40
C VAL A 34 3.48 -13.18 -2.12
N PHE A 35 3.08 -11.92 -1.87
CA PHE A 35 2.29 -11.58 -0.69
C PHE A 35 0.91 -12.25 -0.70
N GLY A 36 0.26 -12.34 -1.86
CA GLY A 36 -0.99 -13.07 -2.02
C GLY A 36 -0.85 -14.56 -1.70
N ALA A 37 0.21 -15.21 -2.20
CA ALA A 37 0.49 -16.61 -1.92
C ALA A 37 0.75 -16.87 -0.43
N ILE A 38 1.54 -16.01 0.24
CA ILE A 38 1.78 -16.09 1.69
C ILE A 38 0.46 -15.93 2.46
N GLY A 39 -0.36 -14.97 2.07
CA GLY A 39 -1.67 -14.75 2.68
C GLY A 39 -2.58 -15.98 2.55
N ILE A 40 -2.67 -16.57 1.34
CA ILE A 40 -3.47 -17.79 1.11
C ILE A 40 -2.92 -18.96 1.94
N LEU A 41 -1.62 -19.17 1.93
CA LEU A 41 -0.98 -20.22 2.72
C LEU A 41 -1.30 -20.07 4.22
N SER A 42 -1.30 -18.83 4.72
CA SER A 42 -1.63 -18.55 6.12
C SER A 42 -3.08 -18.92 6.46
N VAL A 43 -4.03 -18.61 5.57
CA VAL A 43 -5.44 -19.01 5.75
C VAL A 43 -5.57 -20.54 5.73
N VAL A 44 -4.94 -21.22 4.78
CA VAL A 44 -4.97 -22.69 4.70
C VAL A 44 -4.38 -23.32 5.97
N THR A 45 -3.24 -22.81 6.46
CA THR A 45 -2.60 -23.31 7.69
C THR A 45 -3.49 -23.07 8.92
N MET A 46 -4.16 -21.91 8.98
CA MET A 46 -5.10 -21.56 10.04
C MET A 46 -6.31 -22.54 10.06
N MET A 47 -6.84 -22.88 8.89
CA MET A 47 -7.97 -23.82 8.78
C MET A 47 -7.57 -25.25 9.19
N TRP A 48 -6.35 -25.67 8.86
CA TRP A 48 -5.88 -27.04 9.14
C TRP A 48 -5.34 -27.22 10.57
N MET A 49 -4.59 -26.26 11.09
CA MET A 49 -3.82 -26.38 12.35
C MET A 49 -4.30 -25.43 13.47
N GLY A 50 -5.11 -24.43 13.16
CA GLY A 50 -5.50 -23.39 14.11
C GLY A 50 -6.24 -23.91 15.34
N ASN A 51 -7.00 -25.01 15.20
CA ASN A 51 -7.72 -25.66 16.30
C ASN A 51 -6.80 -26.54 17.17
N LEU A 52 -5.59 -26.85 16.69
CA LEU A 52 -4.67 -27.78 17.34
C LEU A 52 -3.55 -27.06 18.11
N ASN A 53 -3.17 -25.86 17.67
CA ASN A 53 -2.05 -25.12 18.25
C ASN A 53 -2.30 -23.60 18.24
N PRO A 54 -2.45 -22.97 19.42
CA PRO A 54 -2.68 -21.54 19.54
C PRO A 54 -1.54 -20.66 19.01
N ILE A 55 -0.28 -21.15 19.05
CA ILE A 55 0.88 -20.45 18.50
C ILE A 55 0.78 -20.36 16.97
N VAL A 56 0.38 -21.43 16.30
CA VAL A 56 0.16 -21.46 14.87
C VAL A 56 -0.96 -20.48 14.48
N MET A 57 -2.05 -20.48 15.25
CA MET A 57 -3.16 -19.54 15.03
C MET A 57 -2.70 -18.09 15.15
N HIS A 58 -1.90 -17.74 16.15
CA HIS A 58 -1.35 -16.41 16.33
C HIS A 58 -0.51 -15.98 15.12
N ASN A 59 0.47 -16.78 14.71
CA ASN A 59 1.34 -16.49 13.58
C ASN A 59 0.56 -16.38 12.25
N CYS A 60 -0.43 -17.23 12.02
CA CYS A 60 -1.26 -17.16 10.82
C CYS A 60 -2.10 -15.90 10.77
N THR A 61 -2.60 -15.41 11.92
CA THR A 61 -3.37 -14.17 11.98
C THR A 61 -2.49 -12.96 11.68
N LEU A 62 -1.26 -12.91 12.18
CA LEU A 62 -0.29 -11.87 11.83
C LEU A 62 0.01 -11.89 10.33
N ASN A 63 0.16 -13.06 9.75
CA ASN A 63 0.41 -13.22 8.32
C ASN A 63 -0.77 -12.80 7.42
N LEU A 64 -1.98 -12.67 7.98
CA LEU A 64 -3.13 -12.16 7.24
C LEU A 64 -2.90 -10.73 6.72
N SER A 65 -2.01 -9.97 7.36
CA SER A 65 -1.54 -8.65 6.92
C SER A 65 -0.94 -8.66 5.51
N TYR A 66 -0.39 -9.79 5.06
CA TYR A 66 0.17 -9.91 3.71
C TYR A 66 -0.86 -9.75 2.59
N PHE A 67 -2.14 -10.03 2.84
CA PHE A 67 -3.19 -9.70 1.87
C PHE A 67 -3.29 -8.19 1.63
N GLY A 68 -3.15 -7.40 2.67
CA GLY A 68 -3.10 -5.95 2.53
C GLY A 68 -1.93 -5.49 1.66
N TYR A 69 -0.74 -6.05 1.86
CA TYR A 69 0.42 -5.76 1.03
C TYR A 69 0.28 -6.26 -0.41
N ALA A 70 -0.43 -7.38 -0.64
CA ALA A 70 -0.75 -7.85 -1.98
C ALA A 70 -1.67 -6.85 -2.72
N VAL A 71 -2.70 -6.34 -2.04
CA VAL A 71 -3.64 -5.35 -2.60
C VAL A 71 -2.93 -4.04 -2.93
N THR A 72 -2.10 -3.50 -2.02
CA THR A 72 -1.33 -2.27 -2.30
C THR A 72 -0.32 -2.46 -3.42
N SER A 73 0.36 -3.60 -3.49
CA SER A 73 1.26 -3.95 -4.59
C SER A 73 0.52 -4.05 -5.92
N TRP A 74 -0.70 -4.56 -5.93
CA TRP A 74 -1.54 -4.60 -7.12
C TRP A 74 -1.93 -3.20 -7.62
N PHE A 75 -2.31 -2.28 -6.73
CA PHE A 75 -2.57 -0.88 -7.10
C PHE A 75 -1.31 -0.19 -7.63
N ALA A 76 -0.15 -0.43 -7.02
CA ALA A 76 1.13 0.07 -7.52
C ALA A 76 1.45 -0.49 -8.91
N TYR A 77 1.24 -1.80 -9.16
CA TYR A 77 1.36 -2.40 -10.48
C TYR A 77 0.48 -1.70 -11.52
N GLN A 78 -0.78 -1.43 -11.21
CA GLN A 78 -1.68 -0.72 -12.11
C GLN A 78 -1.21 0.70 -12.41
N LEU A 79 -0.68 1.42 -11.41
CA LEU A 79 -0.11 2.76 -11.56
C LEU A 79 1.09 2.73 -12.51
N PHE A 80 2.08 1.88 -12.26
CA PHE A 80 3.28 1.78 -13.11
C PHE A 80 2.96 1.24 -14.50
N SER A 81 1.89 0.44 -14.65
CA SER A 81 1.39 0.04 -15.97
C SER A 81 0.88 1.23 -16.78
N ALA A 82 0.24 2.21 -16.14
CA ALA A 82 -0.21 3.44 -16.79
C ALA A 82 0.98 4.35 -17.14
N TYR A 83 1.97 4.49 -16.26
CA TYR A 83 3.19 5.26 -16.58
C TYR A 83 4.00 4.65 -17.72
N ALA A 84 4.03 3.33 -17.82
CA ALA A 84 4.71 2.64 -18.92
C ALA A 84 4.05 2.89 -20.30
N SER A 85 2.77 3.31 -20.34
CA SER A 85 2.07 3.72 -21.56
C SER A 85 2.31 5.18 -21.96
N GLY A 86 3.06 5.95 -21.17
CA GLY A 86 3.46 7.33 -21.47
C GLY A 86 2.46 8.42 -21.07
N ASN A 87 1.30 8.04 -20.54
CA ASN A 87 0.25 8.99 -20.12
C ASN A 87 0.42 9.41 -18.66
N LEU A 88 1.44 10.25 -18.38
CA LEU A 88 1.81 10.60 -17.00
C LEU A 88 0.74 11.42 -16.26
N PHE A 89 0.00 12.27 -16.96
CA PHE A 89 -0.99 13.19 -16.37
C PHE A 89 -2.43 12.85 -16.74
N ALA A 90 -2.68 11.66 -17.26
CA ALA A 90 -4.04 11.25 -17.56
C ALA A 90 -4.91 11.20 -16.27
N PRO A 91 -6.19 11.57 -16.32
CA PRO A 91 -7.10 11.53 -15.17
C PRO A 91 -7.18 10.11 -14.55
N THR A 92 -7.01 9.08 -15.37
CA THR A 92 -6.93 7.68 -14.93
C THR A 92 -5.72 7.40 -14.04
N VAL A 93 -4.59 8.07 -14.28
CA VAL A 93 -3.37 7.95 -13.46
C VAL A 93 -3.58 8.59 -12.10
N VAL A 94 -4.11 9.80 -12.06
CA VAL A 94 -4.45 10.50 -10.81
C VAL A 94 -5.40 9.66 -9.95
N CYS A 95 -6.42 9.08 -10.58
CA CYS A 95 -7.35 8.17 -9.90
C CYS A 95 -6.63 6.95 -9.30
N ARG A 96 -5.71 6.33 -10.04
CA ARG A 96 -4.93 5.17 -9.55
C ARG A 96 -4.00 5.53 -8.40
N ILE A 97 -3.37 6.71 -8.43
CA ILE A 97 -2.55 7.20 -7.30
C ILE A 97 -3.43 7.38 -6.06
N ARG A 98 -4.62 7.97 -6.21
CA ARG A 98 -5.57 8.13 -5.11
C ARG A 98 -5.99 6.79 -4.51
N TRP A 99 -6.34 5.80 -5.34
CA TRP A 99 -6.69 4.45 -4.88
C TRP A 99 -5.52 3.73 -4.20
N LEU A 100 -4.29 3.91 -4.69
CA LEU A 100 -3.10 3.38 -4.03
C LEU A 100 -2.95 3.98 -2.62
N GLY A 101 -3.10 5.30 -2.48
CA GLY A 101 -3.03 5.97 -1.17
C GLY A 101 -4.13 5.51 -0.22
N ILE A 102 -5.39 5.43 -0.68
CA ILE A 102 -6.52 4.93 0.11
C ILE A 102 -6.26 3.47 0.53
N GLY A 103 -5.84 2.62 -0.40
CA GLY A 103 -5.51 1.22 -0.11
C GLY A 103 -4.43 1.10 0.97
N THR A 104 -3.37 1.91 0.89
CA THR A 104 -2.29 1.91 1.89
C THR A 104 -2.81 2.32 3.27
N VAL A 105 -3.65 3.36 3.36
CA VAL A 105 -4.29 3.79 4.63
C VAL A 105 -5.16 2.68 5.20
N LEU A 106 -6.03 2.09 4.38
CA LEU A 106 -6.94 1.01 4.82
C LEU A 106 -6.17 -0.20 5.33
N VAL A 107 -5.10 -0.60 4.62
CA VAL A 107 -4.22 -1.70 5.06
C VAL A 107 -3.60 -1.36 6.42
N GLY A 108 -3.13 -0.14 6.63
CA GLY A 108 -2.59 0.30 7.91
C GLY A 108 -3.59 0.21 9.05
N ILE A 109 -4.83 0.64 8.83
CA ILE A 109 -5.90 0.59 9.83
C ILE A 109 -6.30 -0.87 10.14
N VAL A 110 -6.48 -1.69 9.11
CA VAL A 110 -6.87 -3.10 9.28
C VAL A 110 -5.77 -3.87 10.00
N ASN A 111 -4.52 -3.71 9.60
CA ASN A 111 -3.39 -4.37 10.25
C ASN A 111 -3.23 -3.91 11.70
N GLY A 112 -3.31 -2.60 11.96
CA GLY A 112 -3.29 -2.06 13.33
C GLY A 112 -4.44 -2.62 14.18
N GLY A 113 -5.64 -2.76 13.61
CA GLY A 113 -6.79 -3.37 14.27
C GLY A 113 -6.57 -4.84 14.61
N ILE A 114 -6.00 -5.63 13.70
CA ILE A 114 -5.66 -7.04 13.93
C ILE A 114 -4.63 -7.15 15.07
N HIS A 115 -3.57 -6.34 15.05
CA HIS A 115 -2.57 -6.34 16.12
C HIS A 115 -3.18 -5.94 17.48
N MET A 116 -4.09 -4.96 17.49
CA MET A 116 -4.78 -4.54 18.72
C MET A 116 -5.65 -5.68 19.30
N LEU A 117 -6.39 -6.40 18.45
CA LEU A 117 -7.20 -7.54 18.89
C LEU A 117 -6.32 -8.67 19.46
N MET A 118 -5.17 -8.92 18.86
CA MET A 118 -4.20 -9.89 19.37
C MET A 118 -3.64 -9.48 20.72
N LEU A 119 -3.27 -8.23 20.88
CA LEU A 119 -2.81 -7.66 22.14
C LEU A 119 -3.83 -7.87 23.27
N VAL A 120 -5.09 -7.52 23.03
CA VAL A 120 -6.17 -7.68 24.02
C VAL A 120 -6.29 -9.15 24.44
N LYS A 121 -6.19 -10.08 23.49
CA LYS A 121 -6.23 -11.52 23.76
C LYS A 121 -5.04 -11.97 24.62
N GLU A 122 -3.83 -11.52 24.32
CA GLU A 122 -2.61 -11.87 25.07
C GLU A 122 -2.68 -11.35 26.52
N ILE A 123 -3.13 -10.09 26.71
CA ILE A 123 -3.32 -9.51 28.04
C ILE A 123 -4.34 -10.36 28.84
N TYR A 124 -5.43 -10.73 28.20
CA TYR A 124 -6.47 -11.55 28.85
C TYR A 124 -5.94 -12.94 29.25
N GLN A 125 -5.10 -13.55 28.42
CA GLN A 125 -4.52 -14.88 28.71
C GLN A 125 -3.39 -14.84 29.72
N ALA A 126 -2.61 -13.77 29.81
CA ALA A 126 -1.48 -13.61 30.72
C ALA A 126 -1.95 -13.48 32.20
N GLY A 127 -3.21 -13.15 32.46
CA GLY A 127 -3.74 -13.01 33.80
C GLY A 127 -2.97 -11.98 34.66
N ALA A 128 -3.07 -12.10 35.99
CA ALA A 128 -2.46 -11.17 36.95
C ALA A 128 -0.93 -11.34 37.13
N SER A 129 -0.28 -12.19 36.35
CA SER A 129 1.14 -12.55 36.54
C SER A 129 2.16 -11.58 35.92
N VAL A 130 1.72 -10.69 35.04
CA VAL A 130 2.58 -9.69 34.38
C VAL A 130 2.21 -8.27 34.87
N PRO A 131 3.18 -7.41 35.21
CA PRO A 131 2.88 -6.01 35.53
C PRO A 131 2.12 -5.36 34.38
N MET A 132 0.87 -4.94 34.65
CA MET A 132 -0.08 -4.45 33.63
C MET A 132 0.48 -3.31 32.79
N GLY A 133 1.38 -2.48 33.36
CA GLY A 133 2.02 -1.40 32.63
C GLY A 133 2.97 -1.86 31.51
N LEU A 134 3.75 -2.91 31.72
CA LEU A 134 4.68 -3.44 30.72
C LEU A 134 3.96 -4.30 29.67
N ALA A 135 2.93 -5.04 30.09
CA ALA A 135 2.14 -5.88 29.20
C ALA A 135 1.39 -5.05 28.13
N ILE A 136 1.04 -3.80 28.44
CA ILE A 136 0.28 -2.93 27.55
C ILE A 136 1.18 -2.01 26.74
N SER A 137 2.27 -1.48 27.33
CA SER A 137 3.05 -0.39 26.72
C SER A 137 3.80 -0.83 25.44
N VAL A 138 4.45 -2.00 25.47
CA VAL A 138 5.29 -2.46 24.35
C VAL A 138 4.45 -2.75 23.11
N PRO A 139 3.37 -3.57 23.17
CA PRO A 139 2.55 -3.84 22.02
C PRO A 139 1.75 -2.63 21.53
N LEU A 140 1.36 -1.71 22.44
CA LEU A 140 0.69 -0.47 22.03
C LEU A 140 1.60 0.40 21.17
N ILE A 141 2.88 0.52 21.54
CA ILE A 141 3.88 1.23 20.74
C ILE A 141 4.03 0.58 19.37
N GLU A 142 4.09 -0.75 19.29
CA GLU A 142 4.20 -1.49 18.02
C GLU A 142 3.00 -1.22 17.11
N VAL A 143 1.78 -1.26 17.64
CA VAL A 143 0.55 -0.91 16.90
C VAL A 143 0.60 0.53 16.39
N CYS A 144 1.00 1.49 17.23
CA CYS A 144 1.13 2.88 16.83
C CYS A 144 2.17 3.07 15.72
N ILE A 145 3.32 2.41 15.82
CA ILE A 145 4.36 2.43 14.80
C ILE A 145 3.82 1.87 13.48
N GLN A 146 3.13 0.74 13.51
CA GLN A 146 2.60 0.09 12.32
C GLN A 146 1.52 0.92 11.61
N ILE A 147 0.61 1.54 12.38
CA ILE A 147 -0.37 2.48 11.83
C ILE A 147 0.35 3.69 11.22
N PHE A 148 1.31 4.28 11.92
CA PHE A 148 2.05 5.45 11.46
C PHE A 148 2.76 5.18 10.13
N PHE A 149 3.52 4.07 10.02
CA PHE A 149 4.27 3.73 8.81
C PHE A 149 3.40 3.37 7.60
N ASN A 150 2.12 3.09 7.76
CA ASN A 150 1.20 2.86 6.66
C ASN A 150 0.29 4.06 6.39
N VAL A 151 -0.26 4.68 7.42
CA VAL A 151 -1.23 5.78 7.26
C VAL A 151 -0.55 7.05 6.74
N VAL A 152 0.61 7.43 7.29
CA VAL A 152 1.30 8.66 6.86
C VAL A 152 1.73 8.61 5.38
N PRO A 153 2.40 7.56 4.88
CA PRO A 153 2.68 7.46 3.46
C PRO A 153 1.42 7.41 2.59
N GLY A 154 0.39 6.71 3.04
CA GLY A 154 -0.89 6.66 2.31
C GLY A 154 -1.54 8.03 2.16
N LEU A 155 -1.56 8.83 3.22
CA LEU A 155 -2.05 10.22 3.17
C LEU A 155 -1.17 11.10 2.27
N ALA A 156 0.16 10.94 2.31
CA ALA A 156 1.07 11.66 1.43
C ALA A 156 0.79 11.34 -0.05
N ILE A 157 0.54 10.08 -0.38
CA ILE A 157 0.18 9.65 -1.74
C ILE A 157 -1.16 10.29 -2.17
N ILE A 158 -2.17 10.32 -1.30
CA ILE A 158 -3.46 10.96 -1.58
C ILE A 158 -3.27 12.47 -1.82
N PHE A 159 -2.42 13.13 -1.02
CA PHE A 159 -2.10 14.53 -1.18
C PHE A 159 -1.42 14.80 -2.53
N ILE A 160 -0.44 13.98 -2.92
CA ILE A 160 0.22 14.09 -4.24
C ILE A 160 -0.81 13.93 -5.36
N ALA A 161 -1.74 12.98 -5.26
CA ALA A 161 -2.81 12.80 -6.24
C ALA A 161 -3.68 14.07 -6.37
N LYS A 162 -3.99 14.73 -5.24
CA LYS A 162 -4.76 15.98 -5.24
C LYS A 162 -3.99 17.11 -5.92
N VAL A 163 -2.71 17.28 -5.61
CA VAL A 163 -1.87 18.33 -6.24
C VAL A 163 -1.76 18.10 -7.74
N MET A 164 -1.60 16.85 -8.19
CA MET A 164 -1.57 16.52 -9.62
C MET A 164 -2.91 16.84 -10.32
N ASP A 165 -4.03 16.57 -9.67
CA ASP A 165 -5.36 16.88 -10.23
C ASP A 165 -5.59 18.38 -10.38
N GLU A 166 -5.22 19.18 -9.39
CA GLU A 166 -5.28 20.64 -9.46
C GLU A 166 -4.33 21.20 -10.52
N GLY A 167 -3.09 20.69 -10.60
CA GLY A 167 -2.13 21.10 -11.63
C GLY A 167 -2.66 20.83 -13.06
N ARG A 168 -3.34 19.69 -13.25
CA ARG A 168 -3.97 19.36 -14.53
C ARG A 168 -5.09 20.33 -14.88
N LYS A 169 -5.98 20.70 -13.93
CA LYS A 169 -7.07 21.65 -14.17
C LYS A 169 -6.55 23.03 -14.56
N ILE A 170 -5.51 23.51 -13.86
CA ILE A 170 -4.86 24.79 -14.20
C ILE A 170 -4.32 24.76 -15.64
N GLN A 171 -3.72 23.65 -16.04
CA GLN A 171 -3.21 23.49 -17.41
C GLN A 171 -4.36 23.51 -18.45
N GLU A 172 -5.46 22.80 -18.19
CA GLU A 172 -6.66 22.79 -19.03
C GLU A 172 -7.28 24.22 -19.16
N GLU A 173 -7.35 24.98 -18.07
CA GLU A 173 -7.84 26.36 -18.07
C GLU A 173 -6.92 27.29 -18.88
N GLN A 174 -5.61 27.12 -18.81
CA GLN A 174 -4.66 27.90 -19.60
C GLN A 174 -4.76 27.62 -21.11
N GLU A 175 -5.01 26.37 -21.50
CA GLU A 175 -5.19 25.97 -22.90
C GLU A 175 -6.48 26.56 -23.51
N LEU A 176 -7.51 26.82 -22.68
CA LEU A 176 -8.77 27.43 -23.14
C LEU A 176 -8.69 28.95 -23.27
N THR A 177 -7.65 29.60 -22.75
CA THR A 177 -7.54 31.06 -22.71
C THR A 177 -6.67 31.63 -23.87
N ILE A 178 -6.12 30.78 -24.72
CA ILE A 178 -5.34 31.13 -25.91
C ILE A 178 -6.19 30.94 -27.16
#